data_4f282ac7f75b68019cb569c577cccad8
#
_entry.id   4f282ac7f75b68019cb569c577cccad8
#
_cell.length_a   1.000
_cell.length_b   1.000
_cell.length_c   1.000
_cell.angle_alpha   90.00
_cell.angle_beta   90.00
_cell.angle_gamma   90.00
#
_symmetry.space_group_name_H-M   'P 1'
#
loop_
_entity.id
_entity.type
_entity.pdbx_description
1 polymer ?
#
loop_
_entity_poly.entity_id
_entity_poly.type
_entity_poly.pdbx_seq_one_letter_code
_entity_poly.pdbx_strand_id
1 'polypeptide(L)'
;MTKIDHIRNFAIIAHIDHGKSTIADRIIHKCGGLTEREMKAQVLDSMDIERERGITIKAQTVKLNYKSKDGKEYILNIIDTPGHVDFSYEVSRSLYACEGSILIVDSTQGVEAQTLANVYQALDTKHEIVPVLNKIDLPASDLEKTKTQIEDVIGIDTENAIPCSGKTGEGIEDILEQIIVSLPAPEGEKDADLKCLLVDSWYDTYLGVVILVRVIDGKISKNMKIKMMSTNQEYIIEKVGVFTPKATDVNELNAGEIGFITTGIKILSETKVGDTICDASKPLQEALPGFKPSKPVVFCGLFPVDSSEYQKLKDGLGKLQLNDASFSYEAESSSALGLGFRCGFLGLLHLEIITERLEREFDINLLTTTPGVVYKVYMNKGEVIELQNPSSLPEPTLIKYIEEPWIKATIITPDQYLGAIIKVCQDKRGLQTNLSYSGNRAVLNYEIPLNEVVFDFNDRLKSMTSGYASFDYEIIGHREGDLVKLGILVNAEPVDALSMMVHKDFAQTVGREVCEKLRDLIPRHNFMIPVQAAIGGKIIARETIKGFKKDVLTKIHGGGARDRKRKLLDKQKKGKARGKQFGKVEIPQEAFIGVLKISKEK
;
A
#
# COMPACT_ATOMS: atom_id res chain seq x y z
N MET A 1 -11.73 39.73 6.18
CA MET A 1 -10.59 38.90 6.66
C MET A 1 -11.12 37.95 7.70
N THR A 2 -11.08 36.66 7.45
CA THR A 2 -11.53 35.65 8.41
C THR A 2 -10.56 35.62 9.58
N LYS A 3 -11.07 35.68 10.81
CA LYS A 3 -10.22 35.52 12.00
C LYS A 3 -9.74 34.09 12.10
N ILE A 4 -8.52 33.83 12.56
CA ILE A 4 -7.97 32.48 12.75
C ILE A 4 -8.89 31.57 13.58
N ASP A 5 -9.57 32.16 14.57
CA ASP A 5 -10.58 31.48 15.42
C ASP A 5 -11.75 30.87 14.63
N HIS A 6 -11.98 31.30 13.39
CA HIS A 6 -13.04 30.80 12.52
C HIS A 6 -12.53 29.81 11.47
N ILE A 7 -11.33 29.29 11.64
CA ILE A 7 -10.77 28.23 10.78
C ILE A 7 -10.88 26.89 11.52
N ARG A 8 -11.22 25.83 10.81
CA ARG A 8 -11.15 24.44 11.29
C ARG A 8 -10.45 23.58 10.23
N ASN A 9 -9.32 23.01 10.61
CA ASN A 9 -8.58 22.06 9.79
C ASN A 9 -8.78 20.69 10.37
N PHE A 10 -9.36 19.79 9.62
CA PHE A 10 -9.63 18.45 10.09
C PHE A 10 -9.47 17.39 9.03
N ALA A 11 -9.04 16.21 9.47
CA ALA A 11 -8.94 15.02 8.67
C ALA A 11 -10.18 14.15 8.81
N ILE A 12 -10.52 13.41 7.78
CA ILE A 12 -11.57 12.38 7.83
C ILE A 12 -10.89 11.02 7.92
N ILE A 13 -11.06 10.32 9.03
CA ILE A 13 -10.53 8.98 9.26
C ILE A 13 -11.66 7.96 9.35
N ALA A 14 -11.48 6.82 8.67
CA ALA A 14 -12.46 5.76 8.63
C ALA A 14 -11.82 4.44 8.20
N HIS A 15 -12.49 3.34 8.49
CA HIS A 15 -12.22 2.07 7.81
C HIS A 15 -12.73 2.10 6.36
N ILE A 16 -12.22 1.20 5.53
CA ILE A 16 -12.71 1.00 4.15
C ILE A 16 -14.20 0.67 4.20
N ASP A 17 -14.99 1.19 3.26
CA ASP A 17 -16.43 1.01 3.13
C ASP A 17 -17.29 1.56 4.29
N HIS A 18 -16.73 2.28 5.26
CA HIS A 18 -17.52 2.98 6.28
C HIS A 18 -18.23 4.24 5.79
N GLY A 19 -18.00 4.63 4.52
CA GLY A 19 -18.70 5.73 3.86
C GLY A 19 -18.00 7.08 3.96
N LYS A 20 -16.67 7.08 4.14
CA LYS A 20 -15.81 8.26 4.23
C LYS A 20 -16.02 9.24 3.07
N SER A 21 -15.79 8.81 1.83
CA SER A 21 -15.91 9.65 0.63
C SER A 21 -17.36 10.13 0.42
N THR A 22 -18.35 9.31 0.79
CA THR A 22 -19.77 9.70 0.70
C THR A 22 -20.12 10.84 1.67
N ILE A 23 -19.63 10.80 2.91
CA ILE A 23 -19.83 11.87 3.88
C ILE A 23 -19.07 13.13 3.45
N ALA A 24 -17.83 12.99 2.97
CA ALA A 24 -17.06 14.11 2.43
C ALA A 24 -17.81 14.81 1.29
N ASP A 25 -18.37 14.07 0.32
CA ASP A 25 -19.19 14.60 -0.77
C ASP A 25 -20.41 15.37 -0.24
N ARG A 26 -21.10 14.84 0.80
CA ARG A 26 -22.24 15.51 1.42
C ARG A 26 -21.88 16.80 2.12
N ILE A 27 -20.74 16.83 2.82
CA ILE A 27 -20.21 18.05 3.45
C ILE A 27 -19.88 19.09 2.38
N ILE A 28 -19.21 18.72 1.30
CA ILE A 28 -18.87 19.62 0.19
C ILE A 28 -20.14 20.20 -0.44
N HIS A 29 -21.14 19.37 -0.69
CA HIS A 29 -22.43 19.80 -1.24
C HIS A 29 -23.17 20.76 -0.28
N LYS A 30 -23.26 20.43 1.01
CA LYS A 30 -23.93 21.25 2.03
C LYS A 30 -23.29 22.63 2.18
N CYS A 31 -21.98 22.72 2.03
CA CYS A 31 -21.24 23.98 2.05
C CYS A 31 -21.24 24.72 0.70
N GLY A 32 -21.96 24.23 -0.31
CA GLY A 32 -22.07 24.90 -1.62
C GLY A 32 -20.81 24.81 -2.49
N GLY A 33 -19.88 23.90 -2.18
CA GLY A 33 -18.66 23.66 -2.98
C GLY A 33 -18.94 23.06 -4.35
N LEU A 34 -20.09 22.39 -4.54
CA LEU A 34 -20.54 21.79 -5.80
C LEU A 34 -22.05 21.97 -5.96
N THR A 35 -22.50 22.13 -7.20
CA THR A 35 -23.91 22.11 -7.59
C THR A 35 -24.38 20.66 -7.73
N GLU A 36 -25.71 20.43 -7.62
CA GLU A 36 -26.31 19.09 -7.83
C GLU A 36 -25.94 18.46 -9.19
N ARG A 37 -25.73 19.28 -10.23
CA ARG A 37 -25.32 18.82 -11.57
C ARG A 37 -23.84 18.41 -11.64
N GLU A 38 -23.00 18.96 -10.79
CA GLU A 38 -21.55 18.66 -10.72
C GLU A 38 -21.27 17.52 -9.76
N MET A 39 -22.23 17.11 -8.92
CA MET A 39 -22.10 15.98 -8.03
C MET A 39 -21.98 14.68 -8.82
N LYS A 40 -20.75 14.23 -8.98
CA LYS A 40 -20.43 12.83 -9.28
C LYS A 40 -20.15 12.13 -7.96
N ALA A 41 -20.46 10.85 -7.85
CA ALA A 41 -20.05 10.09 -6.66
C ALA A 41 -18.52 10.16 -6.51
N GLN A 42 -18.07 10.32 -5.27
CA GLN A 42 -16.64 10.33 -4.91
C GLN A 42 -15.85 11.45 -5.61
N VAL A 43 -16.28 12.69 -5.39
CA VAL A 43 -15.68 13.88 -6.03
C VAL A 43 -14.21 14.06 -5.67
N LEU A 44 -13.81 13.67 -4.45
CA LEU A 44 -12.43 13.73 -3.97
C LEU A 44 -11.57 12.59 -4.50
N ASP A 45 -12.16 11.45 -4.86
CA ASP A 45 -11.41 10.34 -5.45
C ASP A 45 -11.10 10.67 -6.93
N SER A 46 -9.91 11.25 -7.16
CA SER A 46 -9.53 11.80 -8.47
C SER A 46 -9.14 10.75 -9.50
N MET A 47 -8.70 9.57 -9.05
CA MET A 47 -8.28 8.47 -9.91
C MET A 47 -9.43 7.51 -10.22
N ASP A 48 -9.47 6.98 -11.44
CA ASP A 48 -10.47 5.97 -11.81
C ASP A 48 -10.35 4.70 -10.95
N ILE A 49 -9.12 4.31 -10.61
CA ILE A 49 -8.83 3.16 -9.75
C ILE A 49 -9.36 3.35 -8.32
N GLU A 50 -9.34 4.58 -7.77
CA GLU A 50 -9.94 4.89 -6.47
C GLU A 50 -11.45 4.64 -6.50
N ARG A 51 -12.13 5.14 -7.54
CA ARG A 51 -13.59 4.98 -7.71
C ARG A 51 -14.00 3.54 -7.95
N GLU A 52 -13.25 2.81 -8.77
CA GLU A 52 -13.55 1.40 -9.06
C GLU A 52 -13.35 0.49 -7.85
N ARG A 53 -12.30 0.74 -7.06
CA ARG A 53 -11.99 -0.05 -5.87
C ARG A 53 -12.69 0.44 -4.60
N GLY A 54 -13.32 1.62 -4.63
CA GLY A 54 -13.96 2.23 -3.46
C GLY A 54 -12.99 2.63 -2.35
N ILE A 55 -11.73 2.92 -2.68
CA ILE A 55 -10.68 3.28 -1.73
C ILE A 55 -10.05 4.61 -2.10
N THR A 56 -9.72 5.44 -1.11
CA THR A 56 -8.86 6.61 -1.30
C THR A 56 -7.40 6.18 -1.23
N ILE A 57 -6.63 6.52 -2.26
CA ILE A 57 -5.19 6.22 -2.36
C ILE A 57 -4.38 7.43 -1.94
N LYS A 58 -4.72 8.61 -2.46
CA LYS A 58 -4.04 9.87 -2.20
C LYS A 58 -4.93 10.83 -1.41
N ALA A 59 -4.38 11.44 -0.37
CA ALA A 59 -5.08 12.45 0.41
C ALA A 59 -5.45 13.65 -0.47
N GLN A 60 -6.71 14.12 -0.34
CA GLN A 60 -7.23 15.28 -1.06
C GLN A 60 -7.66 16.35 -0.08
N THR A 61 -7.38 17.61 -0.43
CA THR A 61 -7.68 18.76 0.44
C THR A 61 -8.73 19.64 -0.22
N VAL A 62 -9.72 20.07 0.56
CA VAL A 62 -10.76 21.02 0.10
C VAL A 62 -11.00 22.09 1.15
N LYS A 63 -11.03 23.35 0.69
CA LYS A 63 -11.43 24.51 1.47
C LYS A 63 -12.90 24.82 1.20
N LEU A 64 -13.70 24.90 2.25
CA LEU A 64 -15.13 25.21 2.20
C LEU A 64 -15.46 26.40 3.10
N ASN A 65 -16.47 27.17 2.70
CA ASN A 65 -17.05 28.20 3.56
C ASN A 65 -18.38 27.69 4.12
N TYR A 66 -18.54 27.78 5.41
CA TYR A 66 -19.77 27.36 6.09
C TYR A 66 -20.30 28.44 6.99
N LYS A 67 -21.62 28.75 6.89
CA LYS A 67 -22.31 29.66 7.79
C LYS A 67 -22.99 28.82 8.86
N SER A 68 -22.47 28.91 10.08
CA SER A 68 -22.98 28.18 11.24
C SER A 68 -24.30 28.77 11.77
N LYS A 69 -25.00 27.98 12.57
CA LYS A 69 -26.23 28.39 13.30
C LYS A 69 -26.01 29.59 14.23
N ASP A 70 -24.74 29.82 14.64
CA ASP A 70 -24.37 31.03 15.42
C ASP A 70 -24.32 32.32 14.57
N GLY A 71 -24.56 32.22 13.28
CA GLY A 71 -24.58 33.32 12.31
C GLY A 71 -23.20 33.73 11.79
N LYS A 72 -22.13 33.12 12.26
CA LYS A 72 -20.75 33.39 11.80
C LYS A 72 -20.37 32.56 10.61
N GLU A 73 -19.41 33.05 9.85
CA GLU A 73 -18.79 32.32 8.73
C GLU A 73 -17.50 31.66 9.19
N TYR A 74 -17.38 30.36 8.86
CA TYR A 74 -16.21 29.53 9.15
C TYR A 74 -15.57 29.04 7.87
N ILE A 75 -14.25 28.92 7.90
CA ILE A 75 -13.47 28.23 6.88
C ILE A 75 -13.21 26.80 7.38
N LEU A 76 -13.64 25.82 6.61
CA LEU A 76 -13.43 24.41 6.87
C LEU A 76 -12.43 23.87 5.85
N ASN A 77 -11.25 23.49 6.30
CA ASN A 77 -10.27 22.80 5.49
C ASN A 77 -10.36 21.29 5.80
N ILE A 78 -10.84 20.54 4.84
CA ILE A 78 -11.01 19.09 4.94
C ILE A 78 -9.83 18.42 4.26
N ILE A 79 -9.23 17.45 4.93
CA ILE A 79 -8.28 16.52 4.31
C ILE A 79 -8.91 15.12 4.33
N ASP A 80 -9.27 14.62 3.14
CA ASP A 80 -9.75 13.25 2.99
C ASP A 80 -8.54 12.30 2.96
N THR A 81 -8.47 11.35 3.91
CA THR A 81 -7.31 10.48 4.11
C THR A 81 -7.57 9.07 3.60
N PRO A 82 -6.55 8.35 3.13
CA PRO A 82 -6.66 6.91 2.87
C PRO A 82 -7.09 6.13 4.12
N GLY A 83 -7.82 5.04 3.95
CA GLY A 83 -8.23 4.16 5.05
C GLY A 83 -7.32 2.94 5.26
N HIS A 84 -6.44 2.61 4.32
CA HIS A 84 -5.65 1.38 4.31
C HIS A 84 -4.25 1.56 4.93
N VAL A 85 -3.77 0.53 5.65
CA VAL A 85 -2.46 0.55 6.32
C VAL A 85 -1.28 0.86 5.40
N ASP A 86 -1.30 0.38 4.16
CA ASP A 86 -0.24 0.65 3.18
C ASP A 86 -0.05 2.15 2.92
N PHE A 87 -1.08 2.95 3.17
CA PHE A 87 -1.07 4.41 3.02
C PHE A 87 -1.00 5.17 4.35
N SER A 88 -0.61 4.50 5.44
CA SER A 88 -0.48 5.12 6.78
C SER A 88 0.43 6.36 6.79
N TYR A 89 1.39 6.44 5.88
CA TYR A 89 2.24 7.61 5.69
C TYR A 89 1.46 8.82 5.17
N GLU A 90 0.53 8.62 4.22
CA GLU A 90 -0.39 9.67 3.73
C GLU A 90 -1.30 10.15 4.86
N VAL A 91 -1.83 9.22 5.67
CA VAL A 91 -2.65 9.54 6.85
C VAL A 91 -1.85 10.38 7.83
N SER A 92 -0.66 9.95 8.21
CA SER A 92 0.21 10.68 9.14
C SER A 92 0.47 12.13 8.70
N ARG A 93 0.81 12.36 7.42
CA ARG A 93 1.05 13.71 6.87
C ARG A 93 -0.20 14.58 6.96
N SER A 94 -1.34 14.01 6.62
CA SER A 94 -2.62 14.70 6.66
C SER A 94 -3.01 15.12 8.08
N LEU A 95 -2.77 14.24 9.05
CA LEU A 95 -3.01 14.54 10.46
C LEU A 95 -2.12 15.69 10.95
N TYR A 96 -0.83 15.71 10.61
CA TYR A 96 0.06 16.82 11.00
C TYR A 96 -0.36 18.19 10.43
N ALA A 97 -1.16 18.21 9.37
CA ALA A 97 -1.68 19.45 8.80
C ALA A 97 -2.96 19.95 9.45
N CYS A 98 -3.57 19.17 10.36
CA CYS A 98 -4.86 19.42 10.99
C CYS A 98 -4.75 19.52 12.51
N GLU A 99 -5.76 20.12 13.13
CA GLU A 99 -5.92 20.20 14.59
C GLU A 99 -6.92 19.19 15.13
N GLY A 100 -7.69 18.51 14.26
CA GLY A 100 -8.67 17.51 14.68
C GLY A 100 -9.05 16.54 13.59
N SER A 101 -9.87 15.57 13.96
CA SER A 101 -10.35 14.53 13.05
C SER A 101 -11.81 14.20 13.28
N ILE A 102 -12.53 13.85 12.21
CA ILE A 102 -13.80 13.14 12.34
C ILE A 102 -13.57 11.65 12.12
N LEU A 103 -14.05 10.86 13.06
CA LEU A 103 -13.97 9.41 13.02
C LEU A 103 -15.28 8.82 12.53
N ILE A 104 -15.31 8.28 11.32
CA ILE A 104 -16.52 7.68 10.75
C ILE A 104 -16.52 6.19 11.04
N VAL A 105 -17.56 5.72 11.72
CA VAL A 105 -17.79 4.30 12.01
C VAL A 105 -19.14 3.88 11.43
N ASP A 106 -19.14 2.77 10.69
CA ASP A 106 -20.36 2.14 10.19
C ASP A 106 -21.12 1.52 11.37
N SER A 107 -22.34 2.00 11.65
CA SER A 107 -23.17 1.52 12.75
C SER A 107 -23.69 0.09 12.59
N THR A 108 -23.50 -0.52 11.43
CA THR A 108 -23.84 -1.93 11.18
C THR A 108 -22.64 -2.86 11.42
N GLN A 109 -21.42 -2.39 11.17
CA GLN A 109 -20.19 -3.17 11.31
C GLN A 109 -19.46 -2.89 12.63
N GLY A 110 -19.52 -1.64 13.12
CA GLY A 110 -18.83 -1.21 14.33
C GLY A 110 -17.33 -0.95 14.10
N VAL A 111 -16.54 -1.03 15.18
CA VAL A 111 -15.10 -0.76 15.18
C VAL A 111 -14.34 -1.86 14.45
N GLU A 112 -13.45 -1.48 13.54
CA GLU A 112 -12.59 -2.35 12.74
C GLU A 112 -11.11 -2.07 13.03
N ALA A 113 -10.18 -2.99 12.63
CA ALA A 113 -8.76 -2.88 12.98
C ALA A 113 -8.11 -1.59 12.47
N GLN A 114 -8.40 -1.17 11.24
CA GLN A 114 -7.88 0.08 10.67
C GLN A 114 -8.44 1.32 11.38
N THR A 115 -9.65 1.25 11.94
CA THR A 115 -10.22 2.31 12.78
C THR A 115 -9.30 2.58 13.97
N LEU A 116 -8.86 1.54 14.66
CA LEU A 116 -7.94 1.63 15.79
C LEU A 116 -6.61 2.28 15.39
N ALA A 117 -5.97 1.78 14.32
CA ALA A 117 -4.69 2.29 13.88
C ALA A 117 -4.73 3.78 13.52
N ASN A 118 -5.76 4.21 12.76
CA ASN A 118 -5.93 5.61 12.37
C ASN A 118 -6.20 6.51 13.57
N VAL A 119 -7.00 6.02 14.54
CA VAL A 119 -7.28 6.79 15.77
C VAL A 119 -6.03 6.95 16.63
N TYR A 120 -5.23 5.90 16.81
CA TYR A 120 -3.99 6.02 17.58
C TYR A 120 -3.02 7.00 16.94
N GLN A 121 -2.91 7.01 15.60
CA GLN A 121 -2.11 8.04 14.90
C GLN A 121 -2.64 9.46 15.13
N ALA A 122 -3.98 9.65 15.16
CA ALA A 122 -4.58 10.95 15.44
C ALA A 122 -4.33 11.37 16.89
N LEU A 123 -4.42 10.46 17.86
CA LEU A 123 -4.12 10.72 19.27
C LEU A 123 -2.64 11.06 19.51
N ASP A 124 -1.72 10.39 18.81
CA ASP A 124 -0.28 10.69 18.85
C ASP A 124 0.04 12.12 18.37
N THR A 125 -0.78 12.65 17.46
CA THR A 125 -0.71 14.05 17.00
C THR A 125 -1.57 15.01 17.83
N LYS A 126 -2.13 14.54 18.95
CA LYS A 126 -2.99 15.31 19.87
C LYS A 126 -4.25 15.88 19.23
N HIS A 127 -4.84 15.18 18.28
CA HIS A 127 -6.10 15.56 17.67
C HIS A 127 -7.26 15.43 18.64
N GLU A 128 -8.15 16.41 18.60
CA GLU A 128 -9.51 16.23 19.07
C GLU A 128 -10.29 15.39 18.04
N ILE A 129 -11.03 14.39 18.51
CA ILE A 129 -11.71 13.44 17.63
C ILE A 129 -13.21 13.51 17.86
N VAL A 130 -13.95 13.72 16.77
CA VAL A 130 -15.42 13.73 16.77
C VAL A 130 -15.92 12.41 16.17
N PRO A 131 -16.55 11.52 16.96
CA PRO A 131 -17.14 10.29 16.47
C PRO A 131 -18.40 10.54 15.64
N VAL A 132 -18.51 9.87 14.49
CA VAL A 132 -19.65 9.94 13.57
C VAL A 132 -20.12 8.53 13.25
N LEU A 133 -21.37 8.22 13.59
CA LEU A 133 -21.98 6.90 13.40
C LEU A 133 -22.78 6.90 12.10
N ASN A 134 -22.20 6.32 11.06
CA ASN A 134 -22.77 6.34 9.71
C ASN A 134 -23.68 5.13 9.43
N LYS A 135 -24.45 5.24 8.34
CA LYS A 135 -25.37 4.22 7.80
C LYS A 135 -26.57 3.93 8.70
N ILE A 136 -27.08 4.94 9.41
CA ILE A 136 -28.28 4.79 10.25
C ILE A 136 -29.55 4.46 9.45
N ASP A 137 -29.51 4.64 8.13
CA ASP A 137 -30.59 4.27 7.20
C ASP A 137 -30.73 2.76 7.00
N LEU A 138 -29.76 1.97 7.44
CA LEU A 138 -29.79 0.52 7.31
C LEU A 138 -30.48 -0.16 8.49
N PRO A 139 -31.34 -1.18 8.24
CA PRO A 139 -32.07 -1.89 9.32
C PRO A 139 -31.17 -2.60 10.34
N ALA A 140 -29.94 -2.91 9.96
CA ALA A 140 -28.94 -3.55 10.83
C ALA A 140 -28.14 -2.57 11.69
N SER A 141 -28.43 -1.26 11.61
CA SER A 141 -27.77 -0.21 12.40
C SER A 141 -28.07 -0.38 13.90
N ASP A 142 -27.02 -0.39 14.71
CA ASP A 142 -27.09 -0.48 16.19
C ASP A 142 -26.16 0.56 16.80
N LEU A 143 -26.72 1.72 17.12
CA LEU A 143 -25.98 2.89 17.60
C LEU A 143 -25.41 2.65 19.01
N GLU A 144 -26.18 2.07 19.92
CA GLU A 144 -25.74 1.87 21.30
C GLU A 144 -24.60 0.85 21.37
N LYS A 145 -24.70 -0.22 20.60
CA LYS A 145 -23.62 -1.21 20.48
C LYS A 145 -22.35 -0.58 19.87
N THR A 146 -22.50 0.26 18.87
CA THR A 146 -21.35 0.92 18.21
C THR A 146 -20.67 1.92 19.14
N LYS A 147 -21.44 2.70 19.91
CA LYS A 147 -20.92 3.60 20.95
C LYS A 147 -20.11 2.81 21.99
N THR A 148 -20.69 1.76 22.56
CA THR A 148 -20.00 0.89 23.52
C THR A 148 -18.70 0.36 22.97
N GLN A 149 -18.67 -0.08 21.69
CA GLN A 149 -17.44 -0.53 21.07
C GLN A 149 -16.38 0.57 20.94
N ILE A 150 -16.78 1.79 20.59
CA ILE A 150 -15.85 2.94 20.51
C ILE A 150 -15.24 3.22 21.89
N GLU A 151 -16.06 3.22 22.93
CA GLU A 151 -15.59 3.45 24.31
C GLU A 151 -14.70 2.33 24.82
N ASP A 152 -15.12 1.06 24.67
CA ASP A 152 -14.40 -0.10 25.20
C ASP A 152 -13.10 -0.42 24.45
N VAL A 153 -13.11 -0.29 23.12
CA VAL A 153 -11.99 -0.73 22.27
C VAL A 153 -11.03 0.41 21.99
N ILE A 154 -11.56 1.62 21.77
CA ILE A 154 -10.77 2.80 21.40
C ILE A 154 -10.46 3.68 22.62
N GLY A 155 -11.42 3.79 23.56
CA GLY A 155 -11.29 4.63 24.73
C GLY A 155 -11.67 6.10 24.51
N ILE A 156 -12.48 6.39 23.48
CA ILE A 156 -12.99 7.74 23.16
C ILE A 156 -14.43 7.84 23.66
N ASP A 157 -14.74 8.97 24.34
CA ASP A 157 -16.09 9.30 24.77
C ASP A 157 -17.04 9.47 23.58
N THR A 158 -18.21 8.87 23.66
CA THR A 158 -19.25 8.90 22.62
C THR A 158 -20.48 9.74 22.98
N GLU A 159 -20.45 10.52 24.07
CA GLU A 159 -21.57 11.40 24.47
C GLU A 159 -21.98 12.32 23.31
N ASN A 160 -21.00 12.87 22.59
CA ASN A 160 -21.19 13.78 21.46
C ASN A 160 -21.10 13.06 20.10
N ALA A 161 -21.25 11.74 20.05
CA ALA A 161 -21.22 10.99 18.79
C ALA A 161 -22.46 11.30 17.94
N ILE A 162 -22.25 11.60 16.66
CA ILE A 162 -23.32 12.07 15.77
C ILE A 162 -23.80 10.94 14.87
N PRO A 163 -25.09 10.55 14.98
CA PRO A 163 -25.68 9.62 14.04
C PRO A 163 -25.92 10.30 12.68
N CYS A 164 -25.57 9.64 11.59
CA CYS A 164 -25.75 10.18 10.25
C CYS A 164 -25.98 9.10 9.19
N SER A 165 -26.44 9.53 8.03
CA SER A 165 -26.46 8.74 6.81
C SER A 165 -25.86 9.54 5.65
N GLY A 166 -24.68 9.13 5.21
CA GLY A 166 -24.06 9.66 3.99
C GLY A 166 -24.97 9.45 2.75
N LYS A 167 -25.78 8.39 2.73
CA LYS A 167 -26.70 8.09 1.64
C LYS A 167 -27.87 9.08 1.58
N THR A 168 -28.54 9.33 2.68
CA THR A 168 -29.73 10.22 2.75
C THR A 168 -29.36 11.67 2.97
N GLY A 169 -28.21 11.96 3.59
CA GLY A 169 -27.78 13.29 3.99
C GLY A 169 -28.24 13.69 5.41
N GLU A 170 -28.88 12.78 6.14
CA GLU A 170 -29.31 12.98 7.51
C GLU A 170 -28.10 13.15 8.44
N GLY A 171 -28.16 14.09 9.40
CA GLY A 171 -27.10 14.34 10.37
C GLY A 171 -25.88 15.14 9.85
N ILE A 172 -25.79 15.47 8.56
CA ILE A 172 -24.62 16.18 8.00
C ILE A 172 -24.45 17.59 8.59
N GLU A 173 -25.56 18.31 8.81
CA GLU A 173 -25.51 19.64 9.42
C GLU A 173 -25.05 19.57 10.88
N ASP A 174 -25.46 18.54 11.60
CA ASP A 174 -25.04 18.34 12.98
C ASP A 174 -23.55 18.00 13.09
N ILE A 175 -23.01 17.26 12.11
CA ILE A 175 -21.55 17.04 11.97
C ILE A 175 -20.82 18.38 11.82
N LEU A 176 -21.30 19.27 10.94
CA LEU A 176 -20.68 20.58 10.69
C LEU A 176 -20.69 21.46 11.94
N GLU A 177 -21.81 21.50 12.65
CA GLU A 177 -21.92 22.27 13.90
C GLU A 177 -21.02 21.70 15.01
N GLN A 178 -20.95 20.35 15.11
CA GLN A 178 -20.09 19.71 16.11
C GLN A 178 -18.59 19.94 15.81
N ILE A 179 -18.18 19.95 14.55
CA ILE A 179 -16.82 20.32 14.13
C ILE A 179 -16.46 21.71 14.65
N ILE A 180 -17.37 22.68 14.52
CA ILE A 180 -17.13 24.05 14.96
C ILE A 180 -17.01 24.15 16.50
N VAL A 181 -17.82 23.38 17.22
CA VAL A 181 -17.85 23.39 18.69
C VAL A 181 -16.67 22.65 19.30
N SER A 182 -16.39 21.45 18.79
CA SER A 182 -15.42 20.54 19.42
C SER A 182 -14.01 20.72 18.92
N LEU A 183 -13.80 20.98 17.63
CA LEU A 183 -12.43 21.06 17.12
C LEU A 183 -11.82 22.43 17.43
N PRO A 184 -10.55 22.47 17.87
CA PRO A 184 -9.86 23.72 18.14
C PRO A 184 -9.59 24.49 16.84
N ALA A 185 -9.50 25.81 16.96
CA ALA A 185 -8.97 26.65 15.90
C ALA A 185 -7.44 26.44 15.80
N PRO A 186 -6.86 26.64 14.61
CA PRO A 186 -5.41 26.62 14.48
C PRO A 186 -4.75 27.74 15.27
N GLU A 187 -3.58 27.47 15.82
CA GLU A 187 -2.71 28.45 16.43
C GLU A 187 -1.84 29.12 15.36
N GLY A 188 -1.40 30.36 15.62
CA GLY A 188 -0.45 31.07 14.77
C GLY A 188 -0.71 32.58 14.70
N GLU A 189 0.32 33.33 14.31
CA GLU A 189 0.28 34.78 14.23
C GLU A 189 0.51 35.24 12.78
N LYS A 190 -0.42 36.04 12.23
CA LYS A 190 -0.37 36.54 10.85
C LYS A 190 0.83 37.43 10.58
N ASP A 191 1.24 38.25 11.55
CA ASP A 191 2.29 39.27 11.40
C ASP A 191 3.67 38.76 11.86
N ALA A 192 3.79 37.49 12.24
CA ALA A 192 5.04 36.83 12.56
C ALA A 192 5.84 36.50 11.29
N ASP A 193 7.10 36.11 11.47
CA ASP A 193 7.94 35.60 10.37
C ASP A 193 7.35 34.30 9.79
N LEU A 194 7.42 34.15 8.47
CA LEU A 194 6.80 33.02 7.79
C LEU A 194 7.38 31.69 8.27
N LYS A 195 6.51 30.84 8.77
CA LYS A 195 6.77 29.46 9.15
C LYS A 195 5.69 28.58 8.54
N CYS A 196 6.08 27.77 7.55
CA CYS A 196 5.12 27.01 6.78
C CYS A 196 5.60 25.57 6.61
N LEU A 197 4.67 24.61 6.77
CA LEU A 197 4.92 23.19 6.59
C LEU A 197 4.61 22.77 5.17
N LEU A 198 5.54 22.07 4.50
CA LEU A 198 5.30 21.39 3.25
C LEU A 198 4.62 20.05 3.56
N VAL A 199 3.32 19.97 3.29
CA VAL A 199 2.50 18.78 3.62
C VAL A 199 2.63 17.70 2.57
N ASP A 200 2.53 18.08 1.28
CA ASP A 200 2.65 17.17 0.14
C ASP A 200 3.15 17.90 -1.10
N SER A 201 3.62 17.16 -2.10
CA SER A 201 4.00 17.73 -3.39
C SER A 201 3.77 16.70 -4.51
N TRP A 202 3.36 17.19 -5.69
CA TRP A 202 3.13 16.35 -6.87
C TRP A 202 3.35 17.14 -8.15
N TYR A 203 3.48 16.41 -9.23
CA TYR A 203 3.58 17.02 -10.56
C TYR A 203 2.21 17.06 -11.23
N ASP A 204 1.79 18.26 -11.62
CA ASP A 204 0.61 18.51 -12.43
C ASP A 204 1.04 18.94 -13.84
N THR A 205 0.37 18.41 -14.88
CA THR A 205 0.73 18.67 -16.27
C THR A 205 0.54 20.14 -16.70
N TYR A 206 -0.33 20.88 -16.00
CA TYR A 206 -0.64 22.28 -16.31
C TYR A 206 0.04 23.24 -15.35
N LEU A 207 0.18 22.88 -14.09
CA LEU A 207 0.72 23.75 -13.03
C LEU A 207 2.20 23.48 -12.73
N GLY A 208 2.78 22.41 -13.26
CA GLY A 208 4.12 21.96 -12.89
C GLY A 208 4.16 21.30 -11.51
N VAL A 209 5.22 21.54 -10.74
CA VAL A 209 5.29 21.03 -9.36
C VAL A 209 4.38 21.88 -8.46
N VAL A 210 3.36 21.24 -7.92
CA VAL A 210 2.41 21.81 -6.95
C VAL A 210 2.84 21.38 -5.57
N ILE A 211 2.90 22.33 -4.65
CA ILE A 211 3.30 22.10 -3.26
C ILE A 211 2.11 22.44 -2.37
N LEU A 212 1.59 21.44 -1.66
CA LEU A 212 0.56 21.63 -0.64
C LEU A 212 1.23 22.13 0.64
N VAL A 213 0.73 23.22 1.17
CA VAL A 213 1.32 23.90 2.31
C VAL A 213 0.30 24.16 3.42
N ARG A 214 0.79 24.09 4.65
CA ARG A 214 0.09 24.57 5.84
C ARG A 214 0.86 25.75 6.43
N VAL A 215 0.27 26.93 6.40
CA VAL A 215 0.88 28.13 7.00
C VAL A 215 0.66 28.07 8.53
N ILE A 216 1.74 27.98 9.28
CA ILE A 216 1.71 28.00 10.76
C ILE A 216 1.73 29.45 11.22
N ASP A 217 2.77 30.21 10.89
CA ASP A 217 2.91 31.63 11.22
C ASP A 217 3.17 32.45 9.96
N GLY A 218 2.85 33.73 10.01
CA GLY A 218 3.08 34.65 8.91
C GLY A 218 2.06 34.52 7.78
N LYS A 219 2.51 34.80 6.58
CA LYS A 219 1.70 34.70 5.35
C LYS A 219 2.55 34.35 4.14
N ILE A 220 1.92 33.72 3.17
CA ILE A 220 2.47 33.43 1.84
C ILE A 220 1.71 34.26 0.81
N SER A 221 2.43 34.91 -0.11
CA SER A 221 1.85 35.68 -1.20
C SER A 221 2.58 35.45 -2.52
N LYS A 222 1.90 35.76 -3.62
CA LYS A 222 2.49 35.69 -4.96
C LYS A 222 3.72 36.60 -5.07
N ASN A 223 4.72 36.16 -5.83
CA ASN A 223 6.02 36.83 -6.05
C ASN A 223 6.92 36.90 -4.80
N MET A 224 6.52 36.29 -3.68
CA MET A 224 7.35 36.18 -2.49
C MET A 224 8.52 35.24 -2.76
N LYS A 225 9.71 35.60 -2.27
CA LYS A 225 10.90 34.74 -2.34
C LYS A 225 10.96 33.89 -1.08
N ILE A 226 10.82 32.58 -1.25
CA ILE A 226 10.83 31.60 -0.16
C ILE A 226 12.12 30.77 -0.17
N LYS A 227 12.44 30.17 0.95
CA LYS A 227 13.55 29.26 1.14
C LYS A 227 13.06 27.93 1.74
N MET A 228 13.48 26.83 1.12
CA MET A 228 13.33 25.48 1.64
C MET A 228 14.45 25.21 2.64
N MET A 229 14.13 24.89 3.90
CA MET A 229 15.15 24.78 4.94
C MET A 229 16.02 23.52 4.80
N SER A 230 15.47 22.40 4.29
CA SER A 230 16.22 21.15 4.13
C SER A 230 17.27 21.20 3.02
N THR A 231 16.96 21.88 1.92
CA THR A 231 17.83 21.97 0.75
C THR A 231 18.60 23.28 0.66
N ASN A 232 18.24 24.28 1.48
CA ASN A 232 18.73 25.67 1.42
C ASN A 232 18.51 26.37 0.05
N GLN A 233 17.62 25.83 -0.78
CA GLN A 233 17.29 26.41 -2.09
C GLN A 233 16.22 27.49 -1.94
N GLU A 234 16.32 28.52 -2.79
CA GLU A 234 15.42 29.67 -2.81
C GLU A 234 14.60 29.67 -4.09
N TYR A 235 13.30 29.94 -3.96
CA TYR A 235 12.37 29.96 -5.08
C TYR A 235 11.44 31.18 -4.99
N ILE A 236 10.92 31.60 -6.14
CA ILE A 236 9.89 32.65 -6.21
C ILE A 236 8.53 31.97 -6.41
N ILE A 237 7.55 32.37 -5.61
CA ILE A 237 6.18 31.88 -5.73
C ILE A 237 5.53 32.46 -6.97
N GLU A 238 5.14 31.61 -7.91
CA GLU A 238 4.45 31.98 -9.14
C GLU A 238 2.94 32.09 -8.93
N LYS A 239 2.35 31.11 -8.22
CA LYS A 239 0.93 31.09 -7.89
C LYS A 239 0.73 30.67 -6.44
N VAL A 240 -0.34 31.19 -5.86
CA VAL A 240 -0.90 30.78 -4.56
C VAL A 240 -2.35 30.43 -4.79
N GLY A 241 -2.83 29.33 -4.24
CA GLY A 241 -4.21 28.90 -4.45
C GLY A 241 -4.73 27.97 -3.36
N VAL A 242 -6.01 27.66 -3.47
CA VAL A 242 -6.74 26.70 -2.64
C VAL A 242 -7.59 25.78 -3.51
N PHE A 243 -7.96 24.63 -3.01
CA PHE A 243 -8.87 23.71 -3.69
C PHE A 243 -10.30 23.87 -3.16
N THR A 244 -11.26 24.25 -4.05
CA THR A 244 -12.67 24.55 -3.70
C THR A 244 -13.70 23.85 -4.58
N PRO A 245 -13.79 22.54 -4.78
CA PRO A 245 -12.78 21.47 -4.94
C PRO A 245 -11.78 21.68 -6.07
N LYS A 246 -12.09 22.56 -7.05
CA LYS A 246 -11.18 22.90 -8.14
C LYS A 246 -10.10 23.87 -7.65
N ALA A 247 -8.92 23.79 -8.24
CA ALA A 247 -7.85 24.75 -7.96
C ALA A 247 -8.32 26.18 -8.25
N THR A 248 -8.24 27.05 -7.27
CA THR A 248 -8.65 28.46 -7.35
C THR A 248 -7.51 29.34 -6.86
N ASP A 249 -7.07 30.27 -7.69
CA ASP A 249 -6.00 31.20 -7.32
C ASP A 249 -6.47 32.19 -6.25
N VAL A 250 -5.63 32.43 -5.25
CA VAL A 250 -5.83 33.44 -4.21
C VAL A 250 -4.62 34.37 -4.13
N ASN A 251 -4.80 35.55 -3.54
CA ASN A 251 -3.70 36.51 -3.43
C ASN A 251 -2.68 36.13 -2.35
N GLU A 252 -3.16 35.60 -1.23
CA GLU A 252 -2.33 35.22 -0.08
C GLU A 252 -2.97 34.06 0.71
N LEU A 253 -2.12 33.31 1.43
CA LEU A 253 -2.51 32.38 2.48
C LEU A 253 -1.97 32.93 3.80
N ASN A 254 -2.80 32.95 4.83
CA ASN A 254 -2.46 33.47 6.15
C ASN A 254 -2.22 32.32 7.15
N ALA A 255 -1.66 32.66 8.31
CA ALA A 255 -1.53 31.74 9.42
C ALA A 255 -2.85 30.97 9.67
N GLY A 256 -2.74 29.67 9.82
CA GLY A 256 -3.89 28.78 9.99
C GLY A 256 -4.44 28.20 8.69
N GLU A 257 -4.17 28.73 7.52
CA GLU A 257 -4.74 28.27 6.26
C GLU A 257 -3.93 27.12 5.61
N ILE A 258 -4.65 26.27 4.87
CA ILE A 258 -4.08 25.22 4.01
C ILE A 258 -4.33 25.64 2.56
N GLY A 259 -3.32 25.50 1.70
CA GLY A 259 -3.44 25.80 0.29
C GLY A 259 -2.26 25.26 -0.49
N PHE A 260 -2.13 25.66 -1.75
CA PHE A 260 -1.03 25.24 -2.60
C PHE A 260 -0.24 26.43 -3.14
N ILE A 261 1.02 26.18 -3.44
CA ILE A 261 1.90 27.12 -4.15
C ILE A 261 2.54 26.41 -5.35
N THR A 262 2.88 27.20 -6.38
CA THR A 262 3.77 26.78 -7.46
C THR A 262 4.98 27.71 -7.53
N THR A 263 6.15 27.16 -7.83
CA THR A 263 7.42 27.89 -7.68
C THR A 263 8.39 27.67 -8.84
N GLY A 264 7.92 27.22 -9.99
CA GLY A 264 8.79 26.94 -11.15
C GLY A 264 9.82 25.82 -10.93
N ILE A 265 9.70 25.06 -9.85
CA ILE A 265 10.51 23.85 -9.59
C ILE A 265 10.20 22.82 -10.68
N LYS A 266 11.25 22.27 -11.29
CA LYS A 266 11.13 21.27 -12.36
C LYS A 266 11.33 19.84 -11.89
N ILE A 267 12.00 19.66 -10.76
CA ILE A 267 12.41 18.37 -10.24
C ILE A 267 11.81 18.17 -8.84
N LEU A 268 10.91 17.19 -8.69
CA LEU A 268 10.19 16.96 -7.44
C LEU A 268 11.11 16.60 -6.27
N SER A 269 12.27 16.00 -6.51
CA SER A 269 13.26 15.70 -5.47
C SER A 269 13.82 16.95 -4.74
N GLU A 270 13.58 18.15 -5.28
CA GLU A 270 13.91 19.42 -4.63
C GLU A 270 12.86 19.81 -3.57
N THR A 271 11.69 19.17 -3.58
CA THR A 271 10.62 19.35 -2.60
C THR A 271 10.56 18.16 -1.66
N LYS A 272 11.13 18.29 -0.48
CA LYS A 272 11.09 17.23 0.52
C LYS A 272 9.82 17.38 1.37
N VAL A 273 8.94 16.39 1.32
CA VAL A 273 7.72 16.37 2.15
C VAL A 273 8.10 16.42 3.63
N GLY A 274 7.44 17.29 4.39
CA GLY A 274 7.77 17.59 5.79
C GLY A 274 8.82 18.68 5.96
N ASP A 275 9.29 19.32 4.88
CA ASP A 275 10.22 20.44 4.96
C ASP A 275 9.53 21.70 5.52
N THR A 276 10.35 22.60 6.04
CA THR A 276 9.91 23.92 6.49
C THR A 276 10.23 24.96 5.43
N ILE A 277 9.22 25.73 5.08
CA ILE A 277 9.32 26.86 4.15
C ILE A 277 9.33 28.15 4.97
N CYS A 278 10.29 29.01 4.72
CA CYS A 278 10.40 30.35 5.33
C CYS A 278 10.61 31.44 4.29
N ASP A 279 10.52 32.69 4.72
CA ASP A 279 10.90 33.86 3.90
C ASP A 279 12.43 33.85 3.69
N ALA A 280 12.87 33.94 2.43
CA ALA A 280 14.31 33.99 2.11
C ALA A 280 15.02 35.21 2.70
N SER A 281 14.30 36.32 2.93
CA SER A 281 14.83 37.55 3.55
C SER A 281 14.93 37.47 5.06
N LYS A 282 14.17 36.54 5.68
CA LYS A 282 14.10 36.32 7.13
C LYS A 282 14.13 34.81 7.43
N PRO A 283 15.26 34.14 7.22
CA PRO A 283 15.34 32.70 7.40
C PRO A 283 15.17 32.34 8.89
N LEU A 284 14.38 31.29 9.14
CA LEU A 284 14.17 30.74 10.49
C LEU A 284 15.44 30.03 10.97
N GLN A 285 15.64 30.02 12.30
CA GLN A 285 16.73 29.29 12.95
C GLN A 285 16.41 27.81 13.13
N GLU A 286 15.15 27.47 13.40
CA GLU A 286 14.69 26.10 13.68
C GLU A 286 13.60 25.68 12.71
N ALA A 287 13.77 24.49 12.13
CA ALA A 287 12.77 23.87 11.28
C ALA A 287 11.65 23.25 12.12
N LEU A 288 10.46 23.13 11.52
CA LEU A 288 9.38 22.31 12.07
C LEU A 288 9.85 20.84 12.18
N PRO A 289 9.32 20.07 13.14
CA PRO A 289 9.54 18.63 13.14
C PRO A 289 8.99 18.07 11.80
N GLY A 290 9.89 17.55 11.00
CA GLY A 290 9.54 16.97 9.71
C GLY A 290 8.89 15.58 9.85
N PHE A 291 8.46 15.01 8.72
CA PHE A 291 7.95 13.65 8.70
C PHE A 291 9.08 12.63 8.65
N LYS A 292 8.87 11.49 9.32
CA LYS A 292 9.75 10.34 9.13
C LYS A 292 9.58 9.83 7.70
N PRO A 293 10.67 9.64 6.92
CA PRO A 293 10.55 9.10 5.57
C PRO A 293 9.93 7.70 5.62
N SER A 294 8.96 7.44 4.75
CA SER A 294 8.44 6.09 4.55
C SER A 294 9.53 5.21 3.95
N LYS A 295 9.64 3.99 4.46
CA LYS A 295 10.56 2.99 3.90
C LYS A 295 9.75 1.88 3.25
N PRO A 296 10.06 1.52 2.00
CA PRO A 296 9.46 0.35 1.39
C PRO A 296 9.71 -0.91 2.23
N VAL A 297 8.71 -1.76 2.33
CA VAL A 297 8.75 -3.01 3.11
C VAL A 297 8.54 -4.26 2.26
N VAL A 298 7.90 -4.12 1.10
CA VAL A 298 7.66 -5.18 0.12
C VAL A 298 8.44 -4.87 -1.15
N PHE A 299 9.19 -5.84 -1.65
CA PHE A 299 10.03 -5.70 -2.84
C PHE A 299 9.68 -6.77 -3.86
N CYS A 300 9.54 -6.36 -5.13
CA CYS A 300 9.46 -7.30 -6.24
C CYS A 300 10.15 -6.76 -7.49
N GLY A 301 10.47 -7.62 -8.43
CA GLY A 301 10.94 -7.23 -9.76
C GLY A 301 9.75 -6.99 -10.68
N LEU A 302 9.76 -5.88 -11.42
CA LEU A 302 8.82 -5.57 -12.50
C LEU A 302 9.55 -5.69 -13.83
N PHE A 303 9.07 -6.54 -14.70
CA PHE A 303 9.67 -6.80 -16.02
C PHE A 303 8.62 -6.60 -17.10
N PRO A 304 8.93 -5.94 -18.21
CA PRO A 304 8.00 -5.87 -19.33
C PRO A 304 7.90 -7.24 -20.00
N VAL A 305 6.71 -7.62 -20.46
CA VAL A 305 6.50 -8.86 -21.23
C VAL A 305 7.30 -8.82 -22.52
N ASP A 306 7.28 -7.68 -23.21
CA ASP A 306 8.12 -7.41 -24.38
C ASP A 306 9.36 -6.62 -23.95
N SER A 307 10.54 -7.20 -24.13
CA SER A 307 11.82 -6.57 -23.79
C SER A 307 12.07 -5.22 -24.48
N SER A 308 11.40 -4.95 -25.62
CA SER A 308 11.45 -3.66 -26.31
C SER A 308 10.79 -2.52 -25.52
N GLU A 309 9.89 -2.83 -24.57
CA GLU A 309 9.18 -1.87 -23.73
C GLU A 309 9.97 -1.45 -22.47
N TYR A 310 11.21 -1.90 -22.29
CA TYR A 310 12.04 -1.53 -21.12
C TYR A 310 12.14 -0.02 -20.91
N GLN A 311 12.35 0.76 -21.98
CA GLN A 311 12.46 2.21 -21.87
C GLN A 311 11.11 2.82 -21.49
N LYS A 312 10.02 2.32 -22.05
CA LYS A 312 8.63 2.74 -21.72
C LYS A 312 8.32 2.48 -20.24
N LEU A 313 8.73 1.32 -19.71
CA LEU A 313 8.60 1.00 -18.29
C LEU A 313 9.41 1.94 -17.41
N LYS A 314 10.66 2.24 -17.78
CA LYS A 314 11.50 3.20 -17.06
C LYS A 314 10.84 4.58 -16.96
N ASP A 315 10.32 5.07 -18.10
CA ASP A 315 9.67 6.37 -18.17
C ASP A 315 8.36 6.40 -17.37
N GLY A 316 7.59 5.30 -17.41
CA GLY A 316 6.37 5.12 -16.61
C GLY A 316 6.66 5.13 -15.12
N LEU A 317 7.63 4.35 -14.65
CA LEU A 317 8.06 4.33 -13.24
C LEU A 317 8.54 5.71 -12.79
N GLY A 318 9.32 6.41 -13.60
CA GLY A 318 9.78 7.76 -13.31
C GLY A 318 8.63 8.75 -13.16
N LYS A 319 7.62 8.70 -14.04
CA LYS A 319 6.43 9.55 -13.94
C LYS A 319 5.56 9.23 -12.72
N LEU A 320 5.38 7.95 -12.39
CA LEU A 320 4.65 7.58 -11.18
C LEU A 320 5.37 8.03 -9.92
N GLN A 321 6.70 7.90 -9.87
CA GLN A 321 7.49 8.34 -8.71
C GLN A 321 7.42 9.86 -8.48
N LEU A 322 7.19 10.66 -9.53
CA LEU A 322 6.93 12.10 -9.38
C LEU A 322 5.67 12.39 -8.54
N ASN A 323 4.67 11.48 -8.54
CA ASN A 323 3.42 11.65 -7.84
C ASN A 323 3.30 10.79 -6.58
N ASP A 324 4.24 9.86 -6.41
CA ASP A 324 4.30 8.96 -5.27
C ASP A 324 5.75 8.72 -4.88
N ALA A 325 6.24 9.52 -3.95
CA ALA A 325 7.61 9.41 -3.44
C ALA A 325 7.82 8.21 -2.49
N SER A 326 6.77 7.45 -2.20
CA SER A 326 6.82 6.34 -1.23
C SER A 326 7.35 5.05 -1.84
N PHE A 327 7.38 4.90 -3.17
CA PHE A 327 8.02 3.75 -3.79
C PHE A 327 9.41 4.07 -4.38
N SER A 328 10.25 3.05 -4.43
CA SER A 328 11.60 3.14 -5.00
C SER A 328 11.76 2.13 -6.12
N TYR A 329 12.63 2.41 -7.09
CA TYR A 329 12.99 1.45 -8.13
C TYR A 329 14.46 1.56 -8.53
N GLU A 330 15.06 0.42 -8.85
CA GLU A 330 16.43 0.28 -9.32
C GLU A 330 16.47 -0.68 -10.51
N ALA A 331 17.41 -0.49 -11.43
CA ALA A 331 17.55 -1.39 -12.57
C ALA A 331 17.92 -2.81 -12.10
N GLU A 332 17.22 -3.80 -12.60
CA GLU A 332 17.45 -5.23 -12.32
C GLU A 332 17.54 -6.02 -13.63
N SER A 333 18.35 -7.06 -13.62
CA SER A 333 18.42 -8.02 -14.72
C SER A 333 18.18 -9.43 -14.21
N SER A 334 17.35 -10.18 -14.94
CA SER A 334 17.07 -11.58 -14.67
C SER A 334 17.50 -12.42 -15.86
N SER A 335 18.13 -13.56 -15.60
CA SER A 335 18.51 -14.51 -16.66
C SER A 335 17.29 -15.09 -17.37
N ALA A 336 16.14 -15.16 -16.68
CA ALA A 336 14.88 -15.69 -17.21
C ALA A 336 13.99 -14.63 -17.85
N LEU A 337 13.93 -13.40 -17.29
CA LEU A 337 12.99 -12.35 -17.66
C LEU A 337 13.62 -11.18 -18.42
N GLY A 338 14.96 -11.11 -18.51
CA GLY A 338 15.67 -10.02 -19.18
C GLY A 338 15.86 -8.79 -18.30
N LEU A 339 15.73 -7.59 -18.88
CA LEU A 339 15.91 -6.32 -18.19
C LEU A 339 14.59 -5.85 -17.58
N GLY A 340 14.64 -5.37 -16.35
CA GLY A 340 13.50 -4.83 -15.61
C GLY A 340 13.95 -3.93 -14.47
N PHE A 341 13.10 -3.79 -13.45
CA PHE A 341 13.37 -2.95 -12.29
C PHE A 341 12.99 -3.68 -11.01
N ARG A 342 13.86 -3.61 -10.02
CA ARG A 342 13.55 -3.96 -8.64
C ARG A 342 12.84 -2.80 -7.98
N CYS A 343 11.60 -3.02 -7.54
CA CYS A 343 10.77 -1.98 -6.98
C CYS A 343 10.45 -2.28 -5.52
N GLY A 344 10.43 -1.24 -4.69
CA GLY A 344 10.05 -1.31 -3.28
C GLY A 344 8.76 -0.55 -3.03
N PHE A 345 7.83 -1.15 -2.29
CA PHE A 345 6.47 -0.67 -2.02
C PHE A 345 6.17 -0.66 -0.53
N LEU A 346 5.19 0.13 -0.11
CA LEU A 346 4.74 0.21 1.28
C LEU A 346 4.01 -1.06 1.74
N GLY A 347 3.36 -1.76 0.81
CA GLY A 347 2.62 -2.99 1.06
C GLY A 347 2.13 -3.61 -0.25
N LEU A 348 1.28 -4.64 -0.14
CA LEU A 348 0.76 -5.36 -1.31
C LEU A 348 -0.26 -4.55 -2.10
N LEU A 349 -1.17 -3.85 -1.43
CA LEU A 349 -2.15 -3.02 -2.11
C LEU A 349 -1.44 -1.89 -2.88
N HIS A 350 -0.39 -1.32 -2.32
CA HIS A 350 0.44 -0.34 -3.01
C HIS A 350 1.10 -0.94 -4.26
N LEU A 351 1.67 -2.15 -4.17
CA LEU A 351 2.21 -2.88 -5.32
C LEU A 351 1.15 -3.08 -6.41
N GLU A 352 -0.05 -3.56 -6.03
CA GLU A 352 -1.14 -3.81 -6.99
C GLU A 352 -1.56 -2.52 -7.70
N ILE A 353 -1.69 -1.42 -6.97
CA ILE A 353 -2.09 -0.12 -7.53
C ILE A 353 -1.03 0.40 -8.50
N ILE A 354 0.24 0.38 -8.13
CA ILE A 354 1.32 0.84 -9.03
C ILE A 354 1.39 -0.02 -10.30
N THR A 355 1.25 -1.34 -10.16
CA THR A 355 1.24 -2.25 -11.31
C THR A 355 0.06 -1.96 -12.23
N GLU A 356 -1.15 -1.83 -11.68
CA GLU A 356 -2.37 -1.54 -12.44
C GLU A 356 -2.30 -0.16 -13.11
N ARG A 357 -1.71 0.84 -12.48
CA ARG A 357 -1.48 2.15 -13.08
C ARG A 357 -0.49 2.08 -14.24
N LEU A 358 0.60 1.32 -14.11
CA LEU A 358 1.53 1.09 -15.22
C LEU A 358 0.86 0.44 -16.41
N GLU A 359 -0.02 -0.53 -16.17
CA GLU A 359 -0.78 -1.21 -17.24
C GLU A 359 -1.79 -0.27 -17.90
N ARG A 360 -2.57 0.49 -17.13
CA ARG A 360 -3.66 1.32 -17.64
C ARG A 360 -3.20 2.67 -18.20
N GLU A 361 -2.32 3.37 -17.48
CA GLU A 361 -1.91 4.74 -17.86
C GLU A 361 -0.80 4.74 -18.92
N PHE A 362 0.03 3.68 -18.93
CA PHE A 362 1.18 3.59 -19.83
C PHE A 362 1.07 2.44 -20.84
N ASP A 363 0.00 1.63 -20.79
CA ASP A 363 -0.21 0.49 -21.71
C ASP A 363 1.03 -0.43 -21.75
N ILE A 364 1.49 -0.88 -20.58
CA ILE A 364 2.64 -1.77 -20.41
C ILE A 364 2.17 -3.07 -19.78
N ASN A 365 2.37 -4.19 -20.49
CA ASN A 365 2.13 -5.50 -19.91
C ASN A 365 3.31 -5.92 -19.04
N LEU A 366 3.05 -6.24 -17.76
CA LEU A 366 4.07 -6.49 -16.76
C LEU A 366 4.11 -7.94 -16.29
N LEU A 367 5.31 -8.39 -16.01
CA LEU A 367 5.63 -9.58 -15.23
C LEU A 367 6.14 -9.15 -13.86
N THR A 368 5.50 -9.64 -12.81
CA THR A 368 5.95 -9.42 -11.44
C THR A 368 6.65 -10.67 -10.92
N THR A 369 7.80 -10.50 -10.25
CA THR A 369 8.42 -11.59 -9.49
C THR A 369 7.69 -11.78 -8.17
N THR A 370 7.98 -12.87 -7.46
CA THR A 370 7.43 -13.10 -6.13
C THR A 370 7.76 -11.93 -5.20
N PRO A 371 6.77 -11.25 -4.60
CA PRO A 371 7.03 -10.22 -3.61
C PRO A 371 7.80 -10.80 -2.43
N GLY A 372 8.72 -10.05 -1.88
CA GLY A 372 9.53 -10.43 -0.72
C GLY A 372 9.73 -9.24 0.21
N VAL A 373 10.27 -9.53 1.39
CA VAL A 373 10.59 -8.53 2.40
C VAL A 373 12.09 -8.30 2.45
N VAL A 374 12.55 -7.27 3.18
CA VAL A 374 13.97 -7.02 3.39
C VAL A 374 14.47 -7.87 4.57
N TYR A 375 15.47 -8.69 4.31
CA TYR A 375 16.16 -9.47 5.33
C TYR A 375 17.47 -8.80 5.71
N LYS A 376 17.89 -8.94 6.96
CA LYS A 376 19.23 -8.55 7.41
C LYS A 376 20.09 -9.80 7.54
N VAL A 377 21.12 -9.89 6.72
CA VAL A 377 22.05 -11.01 6.68
C VAL A 377 23.33 -10.61 7.42
N TYR A 378 23.57 -11.25 8.54
CA TYR A 378 24.77 -11.04 9.36
C TYR A 378 25.85 -12.00 8.91
N MET A 379 26.97 -11.44 8.45
CA MET A 379 28.10 -12.21 7.94
C MET A 379 29.06 -12.61 9.08
N ASN A 380 29.78 -13.73 8.91
CA ASN A 380 30.79 -14.17 9.87
C ASN A 380 31.90 -13.13 10.14
N LYS A 381 32.12 -12.23 9.17
CA LYS A 381 33.10 -11.13 9.28
C LYS A 381 32.57 -9.88 10.00
N GLY A 382 31.33 -9.89 10.48
CA GLY A 382 30.69 -8.78 11.19
C GLY A 382 29.99 -7.75 10.29
N GLU A 383 29.98 -7.93 9.00
CA GLU A 383 29.22 -7.12 8.03
C GLU A 383 27.73 -7.48 8.09
N VAL A 384 26.86 -6.49 7.92
CA VAL A 384 25.40 -6.68 7.82
C VAL A 384 24.95 -6.24 6.43
N ILE A 385 24.28 -7.14 5.72
CA ILE A 385 23.77 -6.91 4.37
C ILE A 385 22.25 -6.86 4.41
N GLU A 386 21.64 -5.82 3.85
CA GLU A 386 20.21 -5.77 3.61
C GLU A 386 19.89 -6.52 2.30
N LEU A 387 19.24 -7.66 2.42
CA LEU A 387 18.89 -8.53 1.31
C LEU A 387 17.44 -8.29 0.86
N GLN A 388 17.26 -7.73 -0.31
CA GLN A 388 15.96 -7.51 -0.95
C GLN A 388 15.63 -8.58 -1.99
N ASN A 389 16.65 -9.12 -2.66
CA ASN A 389 16.51 -10.15 -3.68
C ASN A 389 17.08 -11.50 -3.18
N PRO A 390 16.25 -12.55 -3.02
CA PRO A 390 16.71 -13.86 -2.58
C PRO A 390 17.82 -14.47 -3.45
N SER A 391 17.87 -14.13 -4.76
CA SER A 391 18.90 -14.64 -5.66
C SER A 391 20.30 -14.14 -5.29
N SER A 392 20.40 -12.98 -4.66
CA SER A 392 21.65 -12.35 -4.22
C SER A 392 22.13 -12.80 -2.83
N LEU A 393 21.49 -13.82 -2.22
CA LEU A 393 21.92 -14.36 -0.93
C LEU A 393 23.35 -14.89 -1.03
N PRO A 394 24.30 -14.45 -0.15
CA PRO A 394 25.64 -14.98 -0.06
C PRO A 394 25.66 -16.50 0.20
N GLU A 395 26.82 -17.12 0.01
CA GLU A 395 27.00 -18.54 0.33
C GLU A 395 26.70 -18.81 1.82
N PRO A 396 25.93 -19.88 2.14
CA PRO A 396 25.52 -20.19 3.52
C PRO A 396 26.68 -20.30 4.51
N THR A 397 27.86 -20.71 4.06
CA THR A 397 29.09 -20.83 4.85
C THR A 397 29.63 -19.49 5.37
N LEU A 398 29.28 -18.39 4.72
CA LEU A 398 29.70 -17.04 5.07
C LEU A 398 28.70 -16.33 6.01
N ILE A 399 27.50 -16.89 6.15
CA ILE A 399 26.40 -16.31 6.90
C ILE A 399 26.47 -16.79 8.36
N LYS A 400 26.35 -15.88 9.31
CA LYS A 400 26.24 -16.18 10.74
C LYS A 400 24.79 -16.49 11.13
N TYR A 401 23.88 -15.56 10.82
CA TYR A 401 22.43 -15.72 10.96
C TYR A 401 21.69 -14.71 10.07
N ILE A 402 20.39 -14.90 9.92
CA ILE A 402 19.52 -14.01 9.12
C ILE A 402 18.39 -13.53 10.02
N GLU A 403 18.10 -12.24 9.97
CA GLU A 403 16.92 -11.65 10.61
C GLU A 403 15.84 -11.34 9.56
N GLU A 404 14.59 -11.61 9.92
CA GLU A 404 13.39 -11.25 9.15
C GLU A 404 12.56 -10.20 9.87
N PRO A 405 11.83 -9.34 9.13
CA PRO A 405 10.95 -8.35 9.74
C PRO A 405 9.73 -9.01 10.38
N TRP A 406 9.36 -8.54 11.56
CA TRP A 406 8.19 -8.98 12.31
C TRP A 406 7.18 -7.84 12.44
N ILE A 407 5.91 -8.20 12.47
CA ILE A 407 4.78 -7.28 12.64
C ILE A 407 4.00 -7.64 13.90
N LYS A 408 3.38 -6.63 14.48
CA LYS A 408 2.29 -6.79 15.44
C LYS A 408 0.99 -6.66 14.65
N ALA A 409 0.29 -7.75 14.51
CA ALA A 409 -0.97 -7.86 13.80
C ALA A 409 -2.14 -7.70 14.76
N THR A 410 -3.11 -6.86 14.41
CA THR A 410 -4.38 -6.70 15.12
C THR A 410 -5.50 -7.22 14.23
N ILE A 411 -6.24 -8.21 14.73
CA ILE A 411 -7.36 -8.83 14.00
C ILE A 411 -8.62 -8.65 14.84
N ILE A 412 -9.67 -8.07 14.25
CA ILE A 412 -10.99 -7.96 14.89
C ILE A 412 -11.98 -8.83 14.12
N THR A 413 -12.69 -9.68 14.83
CA THR A 413 -13.60 -10.66 14.23
C THR A 413 -14.76 -11.01 15.16
N PRO A 414 -15.94 -11.42 14.64
CA PRO A 414 -16.93 -12.09 15.45
C PRO A 414 -16.37 -13.38 16.09
N ASP A 415 -16.74 -13.68 17.33
CA ASP A 415 -16.20 -14.77 18.14
C ASP A 415 -16.36 -16.16 17.50
N GLN A 416 -17.40 -16.37 16.70
CA GLN A 416 -17.64 -17.61 15.96
C GLN A 416 -16.50 -18.02 15.00
N TYR A 417 -15.68 -17.08 14.54
CA TYR A 417 -14.55 -17.33 13.63
C TYR A 417 -13.21 -17.45 14.35
N LEU A 418 -13.18 -17.23 15.67
CA LEU A 418 -11.96 -17.16 16.47
C LEU A 418 -11.05 -18.39 16.28
N GLY A 419 -11.61 -19.59 16.37
CA GLY A 419 -10.83 -20.84 16.25
C GLY A 419 -10.15 -21.00 14.89
N ALA A 420 -10.83 -20.59 13.81
CA ALA A 420 -10.26 -20.65 12.46
C ALA A 420 -9.11 -19.66 12.29
N ILE A 421 -9.25 -18.45 12.82
CA ILE A 421 -8.21 -17.40 12.75
C ILE A 421 -6.98 -17.78 13.57
N ILE A 422 -7.17 -18.30 14.80
CA ILE A 422 -6.06 -18.79 15.63
C ILE A 422 -5.24 -19.82 14.87
N LYS A 423 -5.90 -20.78 14.21
CA LYS A 423 -5.23 -21.81 13.42
C LYS A 423 -4.38 -21.20 12.29
N VAL A 424 -4.95 -20.25 11.52
CA VAL A 424 -4.20 -19.58 10.44
C VAL A 424 -3.00 -18.82 10.98
N CYS A 425 -3.15 -18.09 12.09
CA CYS A 425 -2.04 -17.38 12.71
C CYS A 425 -0.93 -18.35 13.17
N GLN A 426 -1.29 -19.49 13.74
CA GLN A 426 -0.34 -20.53 14.14
C GLN A 426 0.38 -21.16 12.93
N ASP A 427 -0.35 -21.46 11.85
CA ASP A 427 0.22 -21.98 10.61
C ASP A 427 1.24 -21.00 9.97
N LYS A 428 1.07 -19.70 10.26
CA LYS A 428 1.94 -18.59 9.81
C LYS A 428 2.99 -18.18 10.86
N ARG A 429 3.37 -19.06 11.76
CA ARG A 429 4.37 -18.82 12.83
C ARG A 429 4.00 -17.68 13.79
N GLY A 430 2.72 -17.34 13.88
CA GLY A 430 2.25 -16.25 14.73
C GLY A 430 2.30 -16.59 16.22
N LEU A 431 2.73 -15.63 17.02
CA LEU A 431 2.75 -15.68 18.48
C LEU A 431 1.63 -14.80 19.02
N GLN A 432 0.65 -15.41 19.68
CA GLN A 432 -0.46 -14.67 20.29
C GLN A 432 0.04 -13.85 21.48
N THR A 433 -0.18 -12.55 21.46
CA THR A 433 0.23 -11.65 22.54
C THR A 433 -0.95 -11.23 23.42
N ASN A 434 -2.12 -11.04 22.84
CA ASN A 434 -3.33 -10.67 23.56
C ASN A 434 -4.59 -11.19 22.88
N LEU A 435 -5.64 -11.41 23.69
CA LEU A 435 -6.99 -11.70 23.24
C LEU A 435 -7.95 -10.98 24.19
N SER A 436 -8.73 -10.06 23.65
CA SER A 436 -9.77 -9.34 24.39
C SER A 436 -11.10 -9.43 23.65
N TYR A 437 -12.18 -9.15 24.35
CA TYR A 437 -13.53 -9.18 23.79
C TYR A 437 -14.21 -7.83 24.01
N SER A 438 -14.93 -7.38 23.00
CA SER A 438 -15.86 -6.27 23.10
C SER A 438 -17.21 -6.71 22.54
N GLY A 439 -18.17 -6.95 23.43
CA GLY A 439 -19.44 -7.57 23.09
C GLY A 439 -19.25 -8.96 22.45
N ASN A 440 -19.69 -9.14 21.21
CA ASN A 440 -19.58 -10.38 20.45
C ASN A 440 -18.39 -10.37 19.44
N ARG A 441 -17.44 -9.43 19.59
CA ARG A 441 -16.23 -9.36 18.78
C ARG A 441 -15.00 -9.67 19.61
N ALA A 442 -14.11 -10.47 19.03
CA ALA A 442 -12.79 -10.74 19.57
C ALA A 442 -11.75 -9.84 18.90
N VAL A 443 -10.88 -9.26 19.71
CA VAL A 443 -9.70 -8.52 19.29
C VAL A 443 -8.48 -9.38 19.59
N LEU A 444 -7.82 -9.85 18.55
CA LEU A 444 -6.63 -10.69 18.65
C LEU A 444 -5.41 -9.87 18.28
N ASN A 445 -4.38 -9.93 19.12
CA ASN A 445 -3.07 -9.38 18.80
C ASN A 445 -2.07 -10.54 18.65
N TYR A 446 -1.36 -10.53 17.54
CA TYR A 446 -0.33 -11.49 17.19
C TYR A 446 0.96 -10.81 16.79
N GLU A 447 2.08 -11.41 17.09
CA GLU A 447 3.35 -11.09 16.44
C GLU A 447 3.60 -12.17 15.37
N ILE A 448 3.79 -11.74 14.12
CA ILE A 448 3.90 -12.63 12.95
C ILE A 448 5.05 -12.14 12.08
N PRO A 449 5.87 -13.03 11.47
CA PRO A 449 6.84 -12.61 10.45
C PRO A 449 6.12 -11.99 9.25
N LEU A 450 6.57 -10.81 8.81
CA LEU A 450 5.94 -10.07 7.71
C LEU A 450 5.85 -10.91 6.43
N ASN A 451 6.87 -11.69 6.12
CA ASN A 451 6.89 -12.54 4.93
C ASN A 451 5.76 -13.57 4.87
N GLU A 452 5.25 -14.03 6.01
CA GLU A 452 4.13 -14.98 6.08
C GLU A 452 2.77 -14.32 5.80
N VAL A 453 2.71 -13.00 5.91
CA VAL A 453 1.48 -12.21 5.76
C VAL A 453 1.35 -11.64 4.33
N VAL A 454 2.47 -11.33 3.70
CA VAL A 454 2.55 -10.63 2.41
C VAL A 454 1.77 -11.33 1.28
N PHE A 455 1.60 -12.66 1.30
CA PHE A 455 1.06 -13.38 0.14
C PHE A 455 -0.46 -13.55 0.14
N ASP A 456 -1.04 -14.10 1.20
CA ASP A 456 -2.43 -14.59 1.15
C ASP A 456 -3.20 -14.38 2.45
N PHE A 457 -2.56 -13.83 3.46
CA PHE A 457 -3.09 -13.81 4.82
C PHE A 457 -4.42 -13.03 4.91
N ASN A 458 -4.47 -11.83 4.34
CA ASN A 458 -5.68 -11.01 4.36
C ASN A 458 -6.83 -11.64 3.56
N ASP A 459 -6.53 -12.19 2.38
CA ASP A 459 -7.52 -12.87 1.54
C ASP A 459 -8.09 -14.11 2.24
N ARG A 460 -7.22 -14.87 2.93
CA ARG A 460 -7.64 -16.03 3.72
C ARG A 460 -8.51 -15.62 4.91
N LEU A 461 -8.11 -14.57 5.64
CA LEU A 461 -8.93 -14.04 6.75
C LEU A 461 -10.32 -13.65 6.25
N LYS A 462 -10.40 -12.86 5.18
CA LYS A 462 -11.69 -12.44 4.60
C LYS A 462 -12.52 -13.63 4.11
N SER A 463 -11.91 -14.56 3.39
CA SER A 463 -12.61 -15.73 2.86
C SER A 463 -13.21 -16.61 3.96
N MET A 464 -12.44 -16.95 5.00
CA MET A 464 -12.90 -17.83 6.07
C MET A 464 -13.89 -17.19 7.05
N THR A 465 -13.95 -15.85 7.07
CA THR A 465 -14.85 -15.08 7.92
C THR A 465 -15.99 -14.43 7.15
N SER A 466 -16.20 -14.80 5.88
CA SER A 466 -17.21 -14.18 5.00
C SER A 466 -17.10 -12.64 4.93
N GLY A 467 -15.87 -12.12 5.03
CA GLY A 467 -15.57 -10.71 5.01
C GLY A 467 -15.68 -9.99 6.36
N TYR A 468 -16.04 -10.69 7.44
CA TYR A 468 -16.25 -10.05 8.76
C TYR A 468 -14.98 -9.82 9.58
N ALA A 469 -13.82 -10.40 9.22
CA ALA A 469 -12.57 -10.09 9.89
C ALA A 469 -11.90 -8.89 9.27
N SER A 470 -11.48 -7.96 10.10
CA SER A 470 -10.57 -6.88 9.74
C SER A 470 -9.17 -7.17 10.25
N PHE A 471 -8.18 -6.69 9.51
CA PHE A 471 -6.78 -6.92 9.77
C PHE A 471 -6.00 -5.62 9.56
N ASP A 472 -5.13 -5.33 10.52
CA ASP A 472 -4.17 -4.25 10.46
C ASP A 472 -2.84 -4.67 11.09
N TYR A 473 -1.74 -4.01 10.77
CA TYR A 473 -0.43 -4.37 11.31
C TYR A 473 0.53 -3.19 11.42
N GLU A 474 1.47 -3.29 12.35
CA GLU A 474 2.62 -2.40 12.49
C GLU A 474 3.93 -3.18 12.52
N ILE A 475 5.01 -2.62 11.96
CA ILE A 475 6.33 -3.27 11.97
C ILE A 475 6.99 -3.04 13.33
N ILE A 476 7.37 -4.12 14.00
CA ILE A 476 7.98 -4.09 15.34
C ILE A 476 9.49 -4.34 15.34
N GLY A 477 10.09 -4.52 14.18
CA GLY A 477 11.54 -4.73 14.04
C GLY A 477 11.90 -6.02 13.32
N HIS A 478 13.14 -6.48 13.51
CA HIS A 478 13.66 -7.71 12.92
C HIS A 478 14.01 -8.70 14.02
N ARG A 479 13.83 -9.99 13.73
CA ARG A 479 14.22 -11.10 14.63
C ARG A 479 14.92 -12.20 13.84
N GLU A 480 15.84 -12.90 14.49
CA GLU A 480 16.53 -14.04 13.92
C GLU A 480 15.51 -15.15 13.54
N GLY A 481 15.69 -15.72 12.35
CA GLY A 481 14.86 -16.81 11.83
C GLY A 481 15.73 -17.87 11.12
N ASP A 482 15.33 -19.15 11.22
CA ASP A 482 15.99 -20.24 10.51
C ASP A 482 15.54 -20.27 9.04
N LEU A 483 16.05 -19.30 8.27
CA LEU A 483 15.67 -19.01 6.91
C LEU A 483 16.64 -19.63 5.91
N VAL A 484 16.09 -20.13 4.82
CA VAL A 484 16.86 -20.72 3.72
C VAL A 484 16.37 -20.18 2.39
N LYS A 485 17.30 -20.07 1.42
CA LYS A 485 16.96 -19.77 0.03
C LYS A 485 16.44 -21.02 -0.64
N LEU A 486 15.20 -20.98 -1.10
CA LEU A 486 14.60 -21.98 -1.96
C LEU A 486 14.82 -21.57 -3.42
N GLY A 487 15.68 -22.30 -4.13
CA GLY A 487 15.93 -22.11 -5.56
C GLY A 487 15.06 -23.06 -6.37
N ILE A 488 14.49 -22.57 -7.49
CA ILE A 488 13.72 -23.38 -8.43
C ILE A 488 14.55 -23.61 -9.68
N LEU A 489 14.62 -24.88 -10.11
CA LEU A 489 15.30 -25.28 -11.34
C LEU A 489 14.29 -25.88 -12.32
N VAL A 490 14.34 -25.43 -13.57
CA VAL A 490 13.54 -25.97 -14.67
C VAL A 490 14.51 -26.53 -15.71
N ASN A 491 14.39 -27.80 -16.03
CA ASN A 491 15.35 -28.53 -16.90
C ASN A 491 16.81 -28.45 -16.40
N ALA A 492 17.02 -28.43 -15.08
CA ALA A 492 18.31 -28.27 -14.40
C ALA A 492 18.93 -26.86 -14.52
N GLU A 493 18.26 -25.89 -15.10
CA GLU A 493 18.68 -24.49 -15.13
C GLU A 493 17.97 -23.72 -13.98
N PRO A 494 18.69 -22.92 -13.17
CA PRO A 494 18.10 -22.14 -12.11
C PRO A 494 17.26 -20.99 -12.69
N VAL A 495 16.09 -20.76 -12.12
CA VAL A 495 15.19 -19.66 -12.44
C VAL A 495 15.23 -18.66 -11.29
N ASP A 496 16.06 -17.65 -11.42
CA ASP A 496 16.32 -16.64 -10.39
C ASP A 496 15.05 -15.88 -9.95
N ALA A 497 14.17 -15.56 -10.91
CA ALA A 497 12.91 -14.88 -10.67
C ALA A 497 11.91 -15.67 -9.79
N LEU A 498 12.08 -16.98 -9.63
CA LEU A 498 11.28 -17.86 -8.78
C LEU A 498 11.97 -18.22 -7.46
N SER A 499 13.15 -17.64 -7.19
CA SER A 499 13.85 -17.86 -5.91
C SER A 499 13.14 -17.12 -4.78
N MET A 500 13.00 -17.77 -3.62
CA MET A 500 12.33 -17.20 -2.46
C MET A 500 13.05 -17.54 -1.15
N MET A 501 12.88 -16.69 -0.14
CA MET A 501 13.30 -17.00 1.23
C MET A 501 12.14 -17.67 1.96
N VAL A 502 12.42 -18.80 2.59
CA VAL A 502 11.43 -19.59 3.32
C VAL A 502 12.01 -20.08 4.64
N HIS A 503 11.15 -20.27 5.65
CA HIS A 503 11.58 -20.93 6.88
C HIS A 503 11.92 -22.40 6.56
N LYS A 504 12.99 -22.91 7.15
CA LYS A 504 13.55 -24.23 6.88
C LYS A 504 12.55 -25.37 7.05
N ASP A 505 11.70 -25.28 8.07
CA ASP A 505 10.70 -26.31 8.37
C ASP A 505 9.63 -26.42 7.28
N PHE A 506 9.31 -25.32 6.60
CA PHE A 506 8.29 -25.26 5.53
C PHE A 506 8.88 -25.42 4.12
N ALA A 507 10.21 -25.36 3.98
CA ALA A 507 10.86 -25.34 2.70
C ALA A 507 10.51 -26.54 1.79
N GLN A 508 10.33 -27.72 2.36
CA GLN A 508 9.97 -28.92 1.60
C GLN A 508 8.52 -28.86 1.09
N THR A 509 7.59 -28.38 1.92
CA THR A 509 6.17 -28.25 1.58
C THR A 509 5.98 -27.19 0.50
N VAL A 510 6.53 -26.00 0.71
CA VAL A 510 6.50 -24.91 -0.26
C VAL A 510 7.17 -25.32 -1.58
N GLY A 511 8.36 -25.94 -1.52
CA GLY A 511 9.06 -26.43 -2.69
C GLY A 511 8.28 -27.45 -3.51
N ARG A 512 7.53 -28.33 -2.87
CA ARG A 512 6.66 -29.29 -3.56
C ARG A 512 5.49 -28.59 -4.25
N GLU A 513 4.79 -27.70 -3.55
CA GLU A 513 3.65 -26.96 -4.08
C GLU A 513 4.05 -26.12 -5.31
N VAL A 514 5.18 -25.42 -5.24
CA VAL A 514 5.72 -24.67 -6.38
C VAL A 514 6.02 -25.58 -7.55
N CYS A 515 6.68 -26.73 -7.31
CA CYS A 515 6.99 -27.68 -8.38
C CYS A 515 5.73 -28.28 -9.02
N GLU A 516 4.69 -28.59 -8.23
CA GLU A 516 3.41 -29.11 -8.71
C GLU A 516 2.70 -28.07 -9.60
N LYS A 517 2.62 -26.82 -9.15
CA LYS A 517 1.99 -25.74 -9.92
C LYS A 517 2.73 -25.46 -11.24
N LEU A 518 4.05 -25.39 -11.19
CA LEU A 518 4.87 -25.22 -12.40
C LEU A 518 4.74 -26.40 -13.37
N ARG A 519 4.62 -27.64 -12.87
CA ARG A 519 4.35 -28.82 -13.71
C ARG A 519 3.05 -28.67 -14.50
N ASP A 520 2.03 -28.09 -13.89
CA ASP A 520 0.70 -27.98 -14.49
C ASP A 520 0.61 -26.79 -15.47
N LEU A 521 1.37 -25.73 -15.24
CA LEU A 521 1.36 -24.51 -16.03
C LEU A 521 2.37 -24.49 -17.19
N ILE A 522 3.54 -25.14 -17.03
CA ILE A 522 4.54 -25.20 -18.11
C ILE A 522 4.07 -26.20 -19.17
N PRO A 523 4.01 -25.82 -20.46
CA PRO A 523 3.54 -26.69 -21.53
C PRO A 523 4.47 -27.88 -21.75
N ARG A 524 3.92 -29.00 -22.22
CA ARG A 524 4.69 -30.20 -22.54
C ARG A 524 5.58 -29.96 -23.76
N HIS A 525 6.80 -30.43 -23.69
CA HIS A 525 7.76 -30.42 -24.78
C HIS A 525 7.98 -31.84 -25.34
N ASN A 526 8.81 -31.97 -26.37
CA ASN A 526 9.16 -33.27 -26.95
C ASN A 526 10.06 -34.14 -26.05
N PHE A 527 10.56 -33.59 -24.94
CA PHE A 527 11.38 -34.25 -23.92
C PHE A 527 10.79 -34.02 -22.52
N MET A 528 11.27 -34.82 -21.56
CA MET A 528 10.85 -34.64 -20.15
C MET A 528 11.56 -33.45 -19.52
N ILE A 529 10.81 -32.60 -18.86
CA ILE A 529 11.32 -31.43 -18.14
C ILE A 529 11.21 -31.71 -16.63
N PRO A 530 12.34 -31.88 -15.92
CA PRO A 530 12.32 -31.89 -14.47
C PRO A 530 12.14 -30.48 -13.94
N VAL A 531 11.21 -30.30 -13.03
CA VAL A 531 11.02 -29.10 -12.20
C VAL A 531 11.45 -29.47 -10.79
N GLN A 532 12.38 -28.73 -10.21
CA GLN A 532 13.02 -29.10 -8.95
C GLN A 532 13.13 -27.90 -8.03
N ALA A 533 12.92 -28.13 -6.75
CA ALA A 533 13.20 -27.16 -5.69
C ALA A 533 14.46 -27.61 -4.92
N ALA A 534 15.37 -26.69 -4.67
CA ALA A 534 16.65 -26.98 -4.05
C ALA A 534 17.03 -25.94 -2.98
N ILE A 535 17.74 -26.40 -1.95
CA ILE A 535 18.38 -25.58 -0.93
C ILE A 535 19.88 -25.85 -0.99
N GLY A 536 20.70 -24.83 -1.26
CA GLY A 536 22.15 -24.97 -1.29
C GLY A 536 22.64 -26.08 -2.20
N GLY A 537 21.99 -26.31 -3.35
CA GLY A 537 22.32 -27.38 -4.29
C GLY A 537 21.68 -28.74 -3.99
N LYS A 538 21.10 -28.97 -2.81
CA LYS A 538 20.38 -30.19 -2.47
C LYS A 538 18.93 -30.10 -2.92
N ILE A 539 18.50 -30.99 -3.79
CA ILE A 539 17.12 -31.12 -4.26
C ILE A 539 16.24 -31.64 -3.12
N ILE A 540 15.19 -30.90 -2.76
CA ILE A 540 14.24 -31.23 -1.70
C ILE A 540 12.87 -31.64 -2.24
N ALA A 541 12.49 -31.16 -3.43
CA ALA A 541 11.27 -31.55 -4.12
C ALA A 541 11.52 -31.65 -5.61
N ARG A 542 10.77 -32.51 -6.28
CA ARG A 542 10.89 -32.72 -7.73
C ARG A 542 9.57 -33.17 -8.32
N GLU A 543 9.19 -32.51 -9.41
CA GLU A 543 8.13 -32.89 -10.32
C GLU A 543 8.67 -33.09 -11.74
N THR A 544 7.94 -33.77 -12.59
CA THR A 544 8.40 -34.03 -13.97
C THR A 544 7.26 -33.83 -14.95
N ILE A 545 7.44 -32.89 -15.87
CA ILE A 545 6.54 -32.67 -17.01
C ILE A 545 6.84 -33.74 -18.06
N LYS A 546 5.86 -34.58 -18.34
CA LYS A 546 6.01 -35.69 -19.32
C LYS A 546 6.09 -35.13 -20.73
N GLY A 547 7.13 -35.54 -21.49
CA GLY A 547 7.26 -35.18 -22.89
C GLY A 547 6.21 -35.87 -23.78
N PHE A 548 5.92 -35.25 -24.93
CA PHE A 548 5.05 -35.88 -25.93
C PHE A 548 5.60 -37.26 -26.35
N LYS A 549 4.72 -38.26 -26.32
CA LYS A 549 5.03 -39.61 -26.86
C LYS A 549 4.50 -39.67 -28.28
N LYS A 550 5.41 -39.67 -29.26
CA LYS A 550 5.05 -40.02 -30.62
C LYS A 550 5.19 -41.53 -30.73
N ASP A 551 4.11 -42.21 -31.07
CA ASP A 551 4.19 -43.65 -31.35
C ASP A 551 4.88 -43.87 -32.70
N VAL A 552 6.16 -44.28 -32.62
CA VAL A 552 6.98 -44.56 -33.82
C VAL A 552 6.82 -46.01 -34.32
N LEU A 553 6.01 -46.80 -33.59
CA LEU A 553 5.82 -48.21 -33.87
C LEU A 553 4.53 -48.53 -34.63
N THR A 554 3.57 -47.60 -34.69
CA THR A 554 2.21 -47.77 -35.27
C THR A 554 2.23 -48.25 -36.74
N LYS A 555 3.29 -47.91 -37.50
CA LYS A 555 3.44 -48.26 -38.92
C LYS A 555 4.19 -49.57 -39.14
N ILE A 556 4.55 -50.33 -38.10
CA ILE A 556 5.35 -51.54 -38.22
C ILE A 556 4.47 -52.76 -37.88
N HIS A 557 3.89 -53.33 -38.94
CA HIS A 557 3.13 -54.57 -38.85
C HIS A 557 4.01 -55.75 -39.34
N GLY A 558 4.20 -56.77 -38.50
CA GLY A 558 4.88 -58.02 -38.89
C GLY A 558 5.87 -58.60 -37.86
N GLY A 559 5.99 -59.94 -37.79
CA GLY A 559 6.69 -60.69 -36.74
C GLY A 559 8.22 -60.65 -36.76
N GLY A 560 8.89 -60.17 -37.85
CA GLY A 560 10.34 -60.08 -37.96
C GLY A 560 10.99 -58.75 -37.56
N ALA A 561 10.21 -57.84 -36.93
CA ALA A 561 10.58 -56.45 -36.79
C ALA A 561 11.23 -56.06 -35.45
N ARG A 562 11.68 -57.01 -34.60
CA ARG A 562 12.19 -56.73 -33.23
C ARG A 562 13.40 -55.78 -33.26
N ASP A 563 14.36 -56.03 -34.12
CA ASP A 563 15.57 -55.20 -34.25
C ASP A 563 15.27 -53.84 -34.88
N ARG A 564 14.31 -53.77 -35.80
CA ARG A 564 13.88 -52.54 -36.43
C ARG A 564 13.10 -51.65 -35.42
N LYS A 565 12.24 -52.26 -34.62
CA LYS A 565 11.54 -51.59 -33.50
C LYS A 565 12.53 -51.03 -32.49
N ARG A 566 13.54 -51.79 -32.09
CA ARG A 566 14.60 -51.39 -31.16
C ARG A 566 15.40 -50.20 -31.72
N LYS A 567 15.85 -50.26 -33.00
CA LYS A 567 16.58 -49.16 -33.66
C LYS A 567 15.74 -47.87 -33.71
N LEU A 568 14.44 -47.94 -33.95
CA LEU A 568 13.58 -46.77 -33.96
C LEU A 568 13.39 -46.17 -32.58
N LEU A 569 13.21 -47.00 -31.55
CA LEU A 569 13.15 -46.56 -30.15
C LEU A 569 14.46 -45.93 -29.69
N ASP A 570 15.61 -46.51 -30.07
CA ASP A 570 16.94 -45.98 -29.77
C ASP A 570 17.18 -44.63 -30.48
N LYS A 571 16.74 -44.49 -31.75
CA LYS A 571 16.79 -43.22 -32.49
C LYS A 571 15.92 -42.16 -31.85
N GLN A 572 14.72 -42.53 -31.40
CA GLN A 572 13.83 -41.63 -30.66
C GLN A 572 14.45 -41.20 -29.33
N LYS A 573 15.05 -42.15 -28.58
CA LYS A 573 15.73 -41.87 -27.31
C LYS A 573 16.91 -40.90 -27.49
N LYS A 574 17.76 -41.14 -28.54
CA LYS A 574 18.88 -40.25 -28.90
C LYS A 574 18.37 -38.86 -29.32
N GLY A 575 17.30 -38.79 -30.11
CA GLY A 575 16.69 -37.52 -30.52
C GLY A 575 16.15 -36.72 -29.33
N LYS A 576 15.47 -37.39 -28.38
CA LYS A 576 15.02 -36.77 -27.14
C LYS A 576 16.16 -36.31 -26.23
N ALA A 577 17.26 -37.08 -26.14
CA ALA A 577 18.44 -36.68 -25.37
C ALA A 577 19.09 -35.42 -25.95
N ARG A 578 19.22 -35.35 -27.31
CA ARG A 578 19.68 -34.12 -27.98
C ARG A 578 18.75 -32.95 -27.78
N GLY A 579 17.45 -33.14 -27.93
CA GLY A 579 16.43 -32.09 -27.67
C GLY A 579 16.51 -31.55 -26.23
N LYS A 580 16.76 -32.40 -25.25
CA LYS A 580 16.97 -32.00 -23.86
C LYS A 580 18.25 -31.18 -23.65
N GLN A 581 19.32 -31.51 -24.37
CA GLN A 581 20.65 -30.87 -24.25
C GLN A 581 20.66 -29.45 -24.86
N PHE A 582 19.89 -29.21 -25.92
CA PHE A 582 19.89 -27.94 -26.66
C PHE A 582 18.57 -27.17 -26.61
N GLY A 583 17.50 -27.76 -26.05
CA GLY A 583 16.18 -27.12 -25.96
C GLY A 583 16.09 -26.19 -24.76
N LYS A 584 16.00 -24.90 -24.98
CA LYS A 584 15.57 -23.97 -23.96
C LYS A 584 14.09 -24.22 -23.65
N VAL A 585 13.74 -24.23 -22.36
CA VAL A 585 12.35 -24.31 -21.91
C VAL A 585 11.89 -22.90 -21.67
N GLU A 586 10.98 -22.44 -22.49
CA GLU A 586 10.25 -21.20 -22.23
C GLU A 586 9.28 -21.42 -21.08
N ILE A 587 9.38 -20.60 -20.05
CA ILE A 587 8.45 -20.57 -18.93
C ILE A 587 7.40 -19.52 -19.27
N PRO A 588 6.12 -19.92 -19.47
CA PRO A 588 5.09 -18.95 -19.83
C PRO A 588 4.79 -18.00 -18.66
N GLN A 589 4.25 -16.84 -18.99
CA GLN A 589 3.91 -15.79 -18.03
C GLN A 589 2.97 -16.31 -16.95
N GLU A 590 2.00 -17.13 -17.33
CA GLU A 590 1.02 -17.74 -16.42
C GLU A 590 1.68 -18.60 -15.34
N ALA A 591 2.88 -19.14 -15.61
CA ALA A 591 3.63 -19.92 -14.63
C ALA A 591 4.18 -19.04 -13.50
N PHE A 592 4.69 -17.84 -13.81
CA PHE A 592 5.12 -16.88 -12.79
C PHE A 592 3.94 -16.38 -11.96
N ILE A 593 2.84 -15.98 -12.63
CA ILE A 593 1.61 -15.57 -11.97
C ILE A 593 1.00 -16.72 -11.14
N GLY A 594 1.05 -17.94 -11.68
CA GLY A 594 0.53 -19.13 -11.02
C GLY A 594 1.26 -19.48 -9.73
N VAL A 595 2.58 -19.29 -9.68
CA VAL A 595 3.36 -19.46 -8.44
C VAL A 595 2.92 -18.46 -7.38
N LEU A 596 2.61 -17.21 -7.75
CA LEU A 596 2.08 -16.19 -6.85
C LEU A 596 0.69 -16.55 -6.28
N LYS A 597 -0.09 -17.34 -7.02
CA LYS A 597 -1.45 -17.76 -6.62
C LYS A 597 -1.49 -19.07 -5.82
N ILE A 598 -0.36 -19.75 -5.59
CA ILE A 598 -0.33 -21.02 -4.82
C ILE A 598 -0.97 -20.86 -3.45
N SER A 599 -0.81 -19.70 -2.84
CA SER A 599 -1.37 -19.37 -1.54
C SER A 599 -2.87 -19.00 -1.58
N LYS A 600 -3.46 -18.70 -2.75
CA LYS A 600 -4.87 -18.28 -2.86
C LYS A 600 -5.87 -19.45 -3.01
N GLU A 601 -5.42 -20.66 -3.33
CA GLU A 601 -6.29 -21.82 -3.63
C GLU A 601 -6.45 -22.81 -2.47
N LYS A 602 -5.91 -22.54 -1.29
CA LYS A 602 -6.09 -23.31 -0.03
C LYS A 602 -6.74 -22.44 1.02
#